data_50048ed97f24f58b721e001de2d1f45a
#
_entry.id   50048ed97f24f58b721e001de2d1f45a
#
_cell.length_a   1.000
_cell.length_b   1.000
_cell.length_c   1.000
_cell.angle_alpha   90.00
_cell.angle_beta   90.00
_cell.angle_gamma   90.00
#
_symmetry.space_group_name_H-M   'P 1'
#
loop_
_entity.id
_entity.type
_entity.pdbx_description
1 polymer ?
#
loop_
_entity_poly.entity_id
_entity_poly.type
_entity_poly.pdbx_seq_one_letter_code
_entity_poly.pdbx_strand_id
1 'polypeptide(L)'
;MKFEIPFDENIYRRQIEQTFNIVWKKHFSETKKTAIVAVIFIILGIVILYGKGDIGVLFLILGVVSAINSLTRYYKYKEAKKTTERISSENIQKWNENPISVWEFENSYFRFEFYGGDYKINWDNFKYFNVDNQTMFLGFNKNGNWYSLSESEIGKENFAKVVDFVSSKIKPANN
;
A
#
# COMPACT_ATOMS: atom_id res chain seq x y z
N MET A 1 11.76 6.96 -23.15
CA MET A 1 11.87 8.16 -22.28
C MET A 1 12.83 7.82 -21.16
N LYS A 2 13.76 8.72 -20.84
CA LYS A 2 14.74 8.48 -19.77
C LYS A 2 14.80 9.69 -18.84
N PHE A 3 14.81 9.44 -17.53
CA PHE A 3 14.88 10.45 -16.48
C PHE A 3 15.96 10.06 -15.48
N GLU A 4 16.80 11.02 -15.10
CA GLU A 4 17.72 10.93 -13.98
C GLU A 4 17.11 11.75 -12.84
N ILE A 5 16.76 11.08 -11.76
CA ILE A 5 15.97 11.64 -10.67
C ILE A 5 16.82 11.69 -9.41
N PRO A 6 17.11 12.88 -8.89
CA PRO A 6 17.78 13.01 -7.61
C PRO A 6 16.85 12.53 -6.49
N PHE A 7 17.42 11.86 -5.50
CA PHE A 7 16.66 11.40 -4.34
C PHE A 7 16.21 12.58 -3.49
N ASP A 8 14.91 12.62 -3.17
CA ASP A 8 14.32 13.54 -2.20
C ASP A 8 13.64 12.72 -1.09
N GLU A 9 14.13 12.86 0.12
CA GLU A 9 13.63 12.12 1.28
C GLU A 9 12.14 12.39 1.55
N ASN A 10 11.67 13.63 1.37
CA ASN A 10 10.27 13.98 1.65
C ASN A 10 9.33 13.33 0.63
N ILE A 11 9.75 13.32 -0.65
CA ILE A 11 8.99 12.65 -1.71
C ILE A 11 8.96 11.15 -1.44
N TYR A 12 10.10 10.55 -1.14
CA TYR A 12 10.22 9.12 -0.84
C TYR A 12 9.34 8.71 0.35
N ARG A 13 9.38 9.44 1.47
CA ARG A 13 8.54 9.16 2.64
C ARG A 13 7.05 9.24 2.29
N ARG A 14 6.64 10.25 1.52
CA ARG A 14 5.26 10.38 1.05
C ARG A 14 4.84 9.19 0.17
N GLN A 15 5.69 8.77 -0.77
CA GLN A 15 5.43 7.62 -1.64
C GLN A 15 5.30 6.31 -0.84
N ILE A 16 6.14 6.10 0.15
CA ILE A 16 6.05 4.93 1.06
C ILE A 16 4.74 4.95 1.84
N GLU A 17 4.34 6.11 2.37
CA GLU A 17 3.06 6.26 3.08
C GLU A 17 1.86 5.99 2.17
N GLN A 18 1.86 6.52 0.95
CA GLN A 18 0.83 6.27 -0.05
C GLN A 18 0.74 4.78 -0.39
N THR A 19 1.88 4.14 -0.67
CA THR A 19 1.96 2.70 -0.93
C THR A 19 1.39 1.89 0.23
N PHE A 20 1.80 2.20 1.46
CA PHE A 20 1.29 1.56 2.67
C PHE A 20 -0.23 1.72 2.78
N ASN A 21 -0.74 2.92 2.55
CA ASN A 21 -2.18 3.19 2.61
C ASN A 21 -2.95 2.43 1.55
N ILE A 22 -2.46 2.33 0.31
CA ILE A 22 -3.12 1.55 -0.75
C ILE A 22 -3.24 0.07 -0.34
N VAL A 23 -2.18 -0.52 0.19
CA VAL A 23 -2.16 -1.93 0.62
C VAL A 23 -3.07 -2.16 1.83
N TRP A 24 -3.01 -1.28 2.83
CA TRP A 24 -3.67 -1.51 4.12
C TRP A 24 -5.06 -0.90 4.25
N LYS A 25 -5.50 -0.01 3.33
CA LYS A 25 -6.82 0.67 3.38
C LYS A 25 -7.97 -0.32 3.53
N LYS A 26 -8.00 -1.38 2.72
CA LYS A 26 -9.04 -2.41 2.78
C LYS A 26 -9.01 -3.15 4.11
N HIS A 27 -7.83 -3.60 4.55
CA HIS A 27 -7.67 -4.32 5.81
C HIS A 27 -8.10 -3.49 7.02
N PHE A 28 -7.77 -2.20 7.03
CA PHE A 28 -8.15 -1.29 8.10
C PHE A 28 -9.67 -1.03 8.13
N SER A 29 -10.29 -0.87 6.96
CA SER A 29 -11.74 -0.74 6.85
C SER A 29 -12.47 -1.99 7.36
N GLU A 30 -12.01 -3.18 6.98
CA GLU A 30 -12.57 -4.46 7.46
C GLU A 30 -12.39 -4.63 8.96
N THR A 31 -11.24 -4.22 9.51
CA THR A 31 -10.98 -4.25 10.95
C THR A 31 -11.97 -3.38 11.72
N LYS A 32 -12.23 -2.16 11.24
CA LYS A 32 -13.24 -1.26 11.84
C LYS A 32 -14.65 -1.88 11.83
N LYS A 33 -15.05 -2.45 10.68
CA LYS A 33 -16.35 -3.11 10.56
C LYS A 33 -16.48 -4.28 11.54
N THR A 34 -15.46 -5.13 11.63
CA THR A 34 -15.43 -6.26 12.56
C THR A 34 -15.50 -5.81 14.03
N ALA A 35 -14.84 -4.71 14.39
CA ALA A 35 -14.91 -4.13 15.73
C ALA A 35 -16.33 -3.65 16.07
N ILE A 36 -17.01 -2.97 15.14
CA ILE A 36 -18.40 -2.53 15.33
C ILE A 36 -19.32 -3.72 15.53
N VAL A 37 -19.19 -4.77 14.71
CA VAL A 37 -19.97 -6.00 14.83
C VAL A 37 -19.72 -6.68 16.18
N ALA A 38 -18.49 -6.71 16.67
CA ALA A 38 -18.16 -7.24 17.98
C ALA A 38 -18.90 -6.51 19.11
N VAL A 39 -18.91 -5.17 19.07
CA VAL A 39 -19.62 -4.35 20.07
C VAL A 39 -21.13 -4.63 20.04
N ILE A 40 -21.72 -4.68 18.83
CA ILE A 40 -23.15 -4.98 18.67
C ILE A 40 -23.49 -6.36 19.27
N PHE A 41 -22.72 -7.40 18.98
CA PHE A 41 -22.96 -8.75 19.52
C PHE A 41 -22.79 -8.81 21.03
N ILE A 42 -21.82 -8.11 21.61
CA ILE A 42 -21.65 -8.05 23.05
C ILE A 42 -22.87 -7.38 23.70
N ILE A 43 -23.33 -6.24 23.19
CA ILE A 43 -24.49 -5.53 23.73
C ILE A 43 -25.75 -6.40 23.63
N LEU A 44 -26.01 -7.00 22.47
CA LEU A 44 -27.16 -7.89 22.28
C LEU A 44 -27.09 -9.09 23.22
N GLY A 45 -25.93 -9.71 23.37
CA GLY A 45 -25.72 -10.82 24.30
C GLY A 45 -26.05 -10.44 25.72
N ILE A 46 -25.61 -9.28 26.21
CA ILE A 46 -25.91 -8.76 27.56
C ILE A 46 -27.42 -8.52 27.73
N VAL A 47 -28.04 -7.85 26.75
CA VAL A 47 -29.50 -7.54 26.82
C VAL A 47 -30.34 -8.81 26.86
N ILE A 48 -30.02 -9.81 26.02
CA ILE A 48 -30.76 -11.08 25.97
C ILE A 48 -30.58 -11.85 27.27
N LEU A 49 -29.37 -11.91 27.84
CA LEU A 49 -29.13 -12.57 29.13
C LEU A 49 -29.86 -11.87 30.28
N TYR A 50 -29.92 -10.54 30.29
CA TYR A 50 -30.68 -9.79 31.26
C TYR A 50 -32.18 -10.15 31.20
N GLY A 51 -32.71 -10.41 29.99
CA GLY A 51 -34.05 -10.93 29.74
C GLY A 51 -34.22 -12.44 30.03
N LYS A 52 -33.21 -13.10 30.66
CA LYS A 52 -33.17 -14.55 30.96
C LYS A 52 -33.22 -15.47 29.73
N GLY A 53 -32.77 -14.96 28.56
CA GLY A 53 -32.70 -15.76 27.35
C GLY A 53 -31.30 -16.41 27.17
N ASP A 54 -31.23 -17.75 27.18
CA ASP A 54 -29.96 -18.51 27.11
C ASP A 54 -29.15 -18.26 25.81
N ILE A 55 -29.83 -17.90 24.72
CA ILE A 55 -29.19 -17.58 23.44
C ILE A 55 -28.23 -16.38 23.54
N GLY A 56 -28.37 -15.55 24.60
CA GLY A 56 -27.48 -14.43 24.87
C GLY A 56 -26.00 -14.85 25.03
N VAL A 57 -25.76 -16.08 25.56
CA VAL A 57 -24.38 -16.62 25.66
C VAL A 57 -23.75 -16.79 24.31
N LEU A 58 -24.48 -17.25 23.28
CA LEU A 58 -23.97 -17.40 21.91
C LEU A 58 -23.56 -16.05 21.34
N PHE A 59 -24.38 -15.01 21.53
CA PHE A 59 -24.04 -13.65 21.08
C PHE A 59 -22.79 -13.11 21.76
N LEU A 60 -22.62 -13.35 23.07
CA LEU A 60 -21.38 -12.96 23.76
C LEU A 60 -20.13 -13.66 23.20
N ILE A 61 -20.22 -14.98 22.97
CA ILE A 61 -19.12 -15.74 22.39
C ILE A 61 -18.74 -15.17 21.01
N LEU A 62 -19.72 -14.93 20.13
CA LEU A 62 -19.48 -14.34 18.79
C LEU A 62 -18.89 -12.95 18.91
N GLY A 63 -19.34 -12.14 19.86
CA GLY A 63 -18.80 -10.81 20.10
C GLY A 63 -17.34 -10.84 20.56
N VAL A 64 -17.01 -11.71 21.52
CA VAL A 64 -15.64 -11.89 22.02
C VAL A 64 -14.69 -12.39 20.92
N VAL A 65 -15.08 -13.39 20.15
CA VAL A 65 -14.29 -13.91 19.03
C VAL A 65 -14.04 -12.81 17.98
N SER A 66 -15.08 -12.03 17.66
CA SER A 66 -14.95 -10.89 16.71
C SER A 66 -14.04 -9.80 17.26
N ALA A 67 -14.08 -9.51 18.55
CA ALA A 67 -13.20 -8.55 19.21
C ALA A 67 -11.73 -9.00 19.16
N ILE A 68 -11.45 -10.27 19.48
CA ILE A 68 -10.10 -10.85 19.40
C ILE A 68 -9.57 -10.76 17.97
N ASN A 69 -10.36 -11.12 16.95
CA ASN A 69 -9.99 -11.03 15.56
C ASN A 69 -9.67 -9.58 15.14
N SER A 70 -10.48 -8.62 15.56
CA SER A 70 -10.26 -7.20 15.29
C SER A 70 -8.97 -6.68 15.93
N LEU A 71 -8.71 -7.02 17.19
CA LEU A 71 -7.48 -6.66 17.90
C LEU A 71 -6.25 -7.27 17.23
N THR A 72 -6.29 -8.54 16.86
CA THR A 72 -5.19 -9.21 16.15
C THR A 72 -4.85 -8.51 14.81
N ARG A 73 -5.87 -8.13 14.03
CA ARG A 73 -5.68 -7.38 12.79
C ARG A 73 -5.11 -5.99 13.03
N TYR A 74 -5.56 -5.31 14.08
CA TYR A 74 -5.04 -4.01 14.47
C TYR A 74 -3.56 -4.06 14.87
N TYR A 75 -3.16 -5.07 15.65
CA TYR A 75 -1.75 -5.27 16.01
C TYR A 75 -0.87 -5.57 14.79
N LYS A 76 -1.34 -6.41 13.86
CA LYS A 76 -0.62 -6.67 12.58
C LYS A 76 -0.44 -5.40 11.76
N TYR A 77 -1.46 -4.55 11.67
CA TYR A 77 -1.35 -3.26 11.01
C TYR A 77 -0.29 -2.36 11.67
N LYS A 78 -0.31 -2.26 13.00
CA LYS A 78 0.64 -1.44 13.76
C LYS A 78 2.09 -1.93 13.59
N GLU A 79 2.27 -3.24 13.62
CA GLU A 79 3.57 -3.88 13.41
C GLU A 79 4.08 -3.68 11.98
N ALA A 80 3.23 -3.87 10.98
CA ALA A 80 3.56 -3.61 9.59
C ALA A 80 3.97 -2.14 9.37
N LYS A 81 3.25 -1.18 9.97
CA LYS A 81 3.60 0.24 9.90
C LYS A 81 4.98 0.50 10.48
N LYS A 82 5.26 -0.01 11.68
CA LYS A 82 6.57 0.12 12.33
C LYS A 82 7.70 -0.49 11.50
N THR A 83 7.45 -1.65 10.91
CA THR A 83 8.43 -2.34 10.04
C THR A 83 8.68 -1.53 8.77
N THR A 84 7.64 -0.98 8.15
CA THR A 84 7.76 -0.11 6.97
C THR A 84 8.57 1.14 7.29
N GLU A 85 8.32 1.80 8.41
CA GLU A 85 9.08 2.97 8.85
C GLU A 85 10.56 2.66 9.08
N ARG A 86 10.87 1.51 9.71
CA ARG A 86 12.25 1.06 9.94
C ARG A 86 12.97 0.79 8.61
N ILE A 87 12.36 0.00 7.72
CA ILE A 87 12.95 -0.31 6.40
C ILE A 87 13.13 0.96 5.58
N SER A 88 12.15 1.87 5.61
CA SER A 88 12.26 3.16 4.94
C SER A 88 13.46 3.98 5.43
N SER A 89 13.68 4.03 6.74
CA SER A 89 14.82 4.74 7.33
C SER A 89 16.17 4.11 6.93
N GLU A 90 16.26 2.77 6.91
CA GLU A 90 17.44 2.06 6.44
C GLU A 90 17.72 2.31 4.95
N ASN A 91 16.68 2.37 4.13
CA ASN A 91 16.80 2.68 2.70
C ASN A 91 17.22 4.12 2.45
N ILE A 92 16.73 5.08 3.23
CA ILE A 92 17.13 6.50 3.14
C ILE A 92 18.64 6.65 3.34
N GLN A 93 19.23 5.93 4.31
CA GLN A 93 20.68 5.95 4.51
C GLN A 93 21.44 5.50 3.26
N LYS A 94 20.99 4.41 2.62
CA LYS A 94 21.60 3.90 1.37
C LYS A 94 21.41 4.86 0.19
N TRP A 95 20.24 5.50 0.09
CA TRP A 95 19.98 6.52 -0.92
C TRP A 95 20.91 7.74 -0.79
N ASN A 96 21.26 8.14 0.42
CA ASN A 96 22.17 9.26 0.65
C ASN A 96 23.61 8.96 0.18
N GLU A 97 24.01 7.70 0.08
CA GLU A 97 25.30 7.28 -0.46
C GLU A 97 25.33 7.35 -2.01
N ASN A 98 24.22 7.07 -2.67
CA ASN A 98 24.05 7.20 -4.12
C ASN A 98 22.67 7.77 -4.45
N PRO A 99 22.56 9.12 -4.47
CA PRO A 99 21.27 9.81 -4.48
C PRO A 99 20.66 9.99 -5.87
N ILE A 100 20.99 9.16 -6.83
CA ILE A 100 20.47 9.26 -8.19
C ILE A 100 19.80 7.94 -8.57
N SER A 101 18.59 8.02 -9.13
CA SER A 101 17.95 6.91 -9.84
C SER A 101 17.77 7.21 -11.31
N VAL A 102 17.83 6.17 -12.13
CA VAL A 102 17.55 6.27 -13.57
C VAL A 102 16.28 5.49 -13.87
N TRP A 103 15.33 6.18 -14.47
CA TRP A 103 14.06 5.64 -14.92
C TRP A 103 14.01 5.67 -16.44
N GLU A 104 13.89 4.51 -17.06
CA GLU A 104 13.86 4.41 -18.53
C GLU A 104 12.61 3.62 -18.97
N PHE A 105 11.80 4.26 -19.80
CA PHE A 105 10.54 3.72 -20.33
C PHE A 105 10.72 3.44 -21.82
N GLU A 106 10.97 2.18 -22.17
CA GLU A 106 11.15 1.70 -23.52
C GLU A 106 9.93 0.87 -23.99
N ASN A 107 9.80 0.67 -25.32
CA ASN A 107 8.64 -0.02 -25.86
C ASN A 107 8.44 -1.44 -25.32
N SER A 108 9.53 -2.16 -25.05
CA SER A 108 9.51 -3.57 -24.62
C SER A 108 9.80 -3.76 -23.14
N TYR A 109 10.38 -2.77 -22.47
CA TYR A 109 10.78 -2.89 -21.07
C TYR A 109 10.73 -1.56 -20.34
N PHE A 110 10.70 -1.67 -19.01
CA PHE A 110 11.00 -0.63 -18.04
C PHE A 110 12.37 -0.93 -17.41
N ARG A 111 13.26 0.07 -17.30
CA ARG A 111 14.52 -0.03 -16.59
C ARG A 111 14.53 0.92 -15.41
N PHE A 112 14.96 0.40 -14.28
CA PHE A 112 15.13 1.14 -13.05
C PHE A 112 16.49 0.85 -12.45
N GLU A 113 17.34 1.87 -12.39
CA GLU A 113 18.65 1.81 -11.78
C GLU A 113 18.69 2.69 -10.54
N PHE A 114 19.23 2.17 -9.47
CA PHE A 114 19.37 2.86 -8.18
C PHE A 114 20.50 2.21 -7.36
N TYR A 115 20.75 2.69 -6.13
CA TYR A 115 21.81 2.15 -5.28
C TYR A 115 21.78 0.61 -5.12
N GLY A 116 20.62 -0.01 -5.19
CA GLY A 116 20.43 -1.46 -5.02
C GLY A 116 20.64 -2.30 -6.27
N GLY A 117 20.89 -1.68 -7.44
CA GLY A 117 21.14 -2.36 -8.71
C GLY A 117 20.45 -1.75 -9.92
N ASP A 118 20.61 -2.43 -11.04
CA ASP A 118 20.04 -2.09 -12.35
C ASP A 118 19.07 -3.21 -12.77
N TYR A 119 17.79 -2.87 -12.91
CA TYR A 119 16.71 -3.81 -13.18
C TYR A 119 16.03 -3.49 -14.50
N LYS A 120 16.05 -4.45 -15.40
CA LYS A 120 15.33 -4.39 -16.69
C LYS A 120 14.16 -5.35 -16.65
N ILE A 121 12.94 -4.84 -16.80
CA ILE A 121 11.69 -5.55 -16.53
C ILE A 121 10.76 -5.41 -17.75
N ASN A 122 10.33 -6.53 -18.30
CA ASN A 122 9.35 -6.53 -19.39
C ASN A 122 7.97 -6.09 -18.87
N TRP A 123 7.23 -5.36 -19.70
CA TRP A 123 5.91 -4.83 -19.33
C TRP A 123 4.90 -5.90 -18.91
N ASP A 124 4.97 -7.09 -19.49
CA ASP A 124 4.09 -8.22 -19.16
C ASP A 124 4.20 -8.71 -17.71
N ASN A 125 5.31 -8.38 -17.03
CA ASN A 125 5.51 -8.73 -15.62
C ASN A 125 4.73 -7.81 -14.68
N PHE A 126 4.37 -6.61 -15.10
CA PHE A 126 3.58 -5.70 -14.29
C PHE A 126 2.10 -6.10 -14.33
N LYS A 127 1.53 -6.29 -13.15
CA LYS A 127 0.12 -6.68 -12.96
C LYS A 127 -0.70 -5.59 -12.27
N TYR A 128 -0.02 -4.54 -11.81
CA TYR A 128 -0.64 -3.44 -11.11
C TYR A 128 -0.14 -2.11 -11.64
N PHE A 129 -1.08 -1.25 -11.99
CA PHE A 129 -0.85 0.14 -12.36
C PHE A 129 -1.95 1.00 -11.74
N ASN A 130 -1.56 2.03 -11.03
CA ASN A 130 -2.49 3.00 -10.46
C ASN A 130 -1.85 4.38 -10.42
N VAL A 131 -2.66 5.42 -10.49
CA VAL A 131 -2.26 6.80 -10.24
C VAL A 131 -3.11 7.34 -9.11
N ASP A 132 -2.47 7.77 -8.03
CA ASP A 132 -3.13 8.36 -6.87
C ASP A 132 -2.33 9.58 -6.38
N ASN A 133 -3.03 10.71 -6.16
CA ASN A 133 -2.43 11.95 -5.66
C ASN A 133 -1.14 12.36 -6.40
N GLN A 134 -1.18 12.40 -7.74
CA GLN A 134 -0.04 12.79 -8.60
C GLN A 134 1.19 11.87 -8.45
N THR A 135 0.97 10.63 -8.02
CA THR A 135 2.00 9.60 -7.94
C THR A 135 1.52 8.36 -8.71
N MET A 136 2.35 7.90 -9.63
CA MET A 136 2.16 6.66 -10.36
C MET A 136 2.76 5.51 -9.57
N PHE A 137 2.06 4.39 -9.52
CA PHE A 137 2.47 3.16 -8.87
C PHE A 137 2.47 2.00 -9.86
N LEU A 138 3.61 1.32 -9.97
CA LEU A 138 3.81 0.13 -10.79
C LEU A 138 4.17 -1.05 -9.90
N GLY A 139 3.54 -2.20 -10.11
CA GLY A 139 3.83 -3.37 -9.29
C GLY A 139 3.61 -4.70 -10.00
N PHE A 140 4.27 -5.73 -9.51
CA PHE A 140 4.09 -7.11 -9.99
C PHE A 140 2.80 -7.74 -9.46
N ASN A 141 2.33 -7.27 -8.33
CA ASN A 141 1.06 -7.67 -7.72
C ASN A 141 0.54 -6.56 -6.79
N LYS A 142 -0.68 -6.71 -6.30
CA LYS A 142 -1.34 -5.69 -5.45
C LYS A 142 -0.67 -5.49 -4.08
N ASN A 143 0.09 -6.48 -3.59
CA ASN A 143 0.67 -6.51 -2.25
C ASN A 143 2.21 -6.54 -2.25
N GLY A 144 2.82 -6.42 -3.43
CA GLY A 144 4.27 -6.60 -3.62
C GLY A 144 5.07 -5.33 -3.75
N ASN A 145 6.31 -5.49 -4.20
CA ASN A 145 7.22 -4.40 -4.45
C ASN A 145 6.68 -3.48 -5.55
N TRP A 146 6.61 -2.21 -5.25
CA TRP A 146 6.09 -1.19 -6.13
C TRP A 146 7.16 -0.18 -6.46
N TYR A 147 7.17 0.24 -7.72
CA TYR A 147 7.89 1.41 -8.19
C TYR A 147 6.93 2.59 -8.14
N SER A 148 7.34 3.69 -7.54
CA SER A 148 6.55 4.91 -7.42
C SER A 148 7.28 6.09 -8.02
N LEU A 149 6.60 6.86 -8.86
CA LEU A 149 7.11 8.06 -9.51
C LEU A 149 6.08 9.17 -9.35
N SER A 150 6.50 10.30 -8.79
CA SER A 150 5.63 11.44 -8.56
C SER A 150 5.78 12.53 -9.62
N GLU A 151 4.73 13.27 -9.87
CA GLU A 151 4.74 14.46 -10.73
C GLU A 151 5.83 15.46 -10.32
N SER A 152 6.03 15.63 -9.00
CA SER A 152 7.05 16.53 -8.45
C SER A 152 8.50 16.15 -8.77
N GLU A 153 8.76 14.89 -9.21
CA GLU A 153 10.10 14.40 -9.54
C GLU A 153 10.48 14.70 -10.99
N ILE A 154 9.54 14.69 -11.92
CA ILE A 154 9.80 14.84 -13.35
C ILE A 154 9.02 15.98 -14.01
N GLY A 155 8.19 16.67 -13.25
CA GLY A 155 7.32 17.75 -13.73
C GLY A 155 6.04 17.25 -14.42
N LYS A 156 5.02 18.09 -14.40
CA LYS A 156 3.66 17.76 -14.84
C LYS A 156 3.56 17.24 -16.28
N GLU A 157 4.26 17.87 -17.21
CA GLU A 157 4.20 17.50 -18.63
C GLU A 157 4.82 16.11 -18.87
N ASN A 158 6.00 15.87 -18.30
CA ASN A 158 6.67 14.57 -18.39
C ASN A 158 5.89 13.47 -17.69
N PHE A 159 5.32 13.79 -16.52
CA PHE A 159 4.48 12.85 -15.75
C PHE A 159 3.27 12.40 -16.56
N ALA A 160 2.55 13.33 -17.21
CA ALA A 160 1.44 13.00 -18.09
C ALA A 160 1.86 12.06 -19.24
N LYS A 161 2.97 12.38 -19.92
CA LYS A 161 3.50 11.52 -20.99
C LYS A 161 3.87 10.12 -20.52
N VAL A 162 4.46 10.00 -19.32
CA VAL A 162 4.82 8.69 -18.73
C VAL A 162 3.56 7.91 -18.37
N VAL A 163 2.57 8.54 -17.74
CA VAL A 163 1.30 7.90 -17.37
C VAL A 163 0.57 7.38 -18.61
N ASP A 164 0.46 8.18 -19.68
CA ASP A 164 -0.17 7.78 -20.94
C ASP A 164 0.58 6.61 -21.57
N PHE A 165 1.90 6.67 -21.60
CA PHE A 165 2.73 5.60 -22.15
C PHE A 165 2.55 4.29 -21.35
N VAL A 166 2.65 4.34 -20.02
CA VAL A 166 2.51 3.16 -19.15
C VAL A 166 1.10 2.58 -19.21
N SER A 167 0.06 3.42 -19.25
CA SER A 167 -1.33 2.97 -19.40
C SER A 167 -1.58 2.21 -20.71
N SER A 168 -0.82 2.53 -21.76
CA SER A 168 -0.86 1.78 -23.04
C SER A 168 -0.22 0.39 -22.94
N LYS A 169 0.65 0.15 -21.96
CA LYS A 169 1.38 -1.11 -21.76
C LYS A 169 0.73 -2.01 -20.72
N ILE A 170 0.15 -1.43 -19.69
CA ILE A 170 -0.43 -2.16 -18.54
C ILE A 170 -1.89 -1.76 -18.41
N LYS A 171 -2.80 -2.74 -18.43
CA LYS A 171 -4.20 -2.46 -18.13
C LYS A 171 -4.33 -2.00 -16.67
N PRO A 172 -5.05 -0.89 -16.40
CA PRO A 172 -5.28 -0.45 -15.03
C PRO A 172 -5.95 -1.57 -14.23
N ALA A 173 -5.50 -1.72 -12.99
CA ALA A 173 -6.10 -2.70 -12.10
C ALA A 173 -7.57 -2.33 -11.88
N ASN A 174 -8.49 -3.21 -12.29
CA ASN A 174 -9.89 -3.05 -11.94
C ASN A 174 -10.00 -3.09 -10.41
N ASN A 175 -10.51 -2.00 -9.85
CA ASN A 175 -10.76 -1.81 -8.42
C ASN A 175 -11.80 -2.79 -7.87
#